data_f67a5b76cb811434a7915ce1825a1f96
#
_entry.id   f67a5b76cb811434a7915ce1825a1f96
#
_cell.length_a   1.000
_cell.length_b   1.000
_cell.length_c   1.000
_cell.angle_alpha   90.00
_cell.angle_beta   90.00
_cell.angle_gamma   90.00
#
_symmetry.space_group_name_H-M   'P 1'
#
loop_
_entity.id
_entity.type
_entity.pdbx_description
1 polymer ?
#
loop_
_entity_poly.entity_id
_entity_poly.type
_entity_poly.pdbx_seq_one_letter_code
_entity_poly.pdbx_strand_id
1 'polypeptide(L)'
;MTEPVLALRGISKRFGEVVVAEDLDLTVAPGEAIGIVGPNGAGKSTLFSMIAGEQKPDSGAISMLGRDISSLPAQDRTRIGIGRTFQIPRPFEGMSVFENLLVFATSGAGLHGHAAYTRAAETGERVGLGDVLNAQAGSLGLLARKRLELARGLASDPTVLLLDEVAGGLTEPEVADLVELIRGVQQEGLAIVWIEHVVHALTQAVRRLACLAGGRLIADGDPFEVLDDPVVREVYLGTTLTTEEDTA
;
A
#
# COMPACT_ATOMS: atom_id res chain seq x y z
N MET A 1 7.26 -6.89 23.73
CA MET A 1 6.66 -6.25 22.53
C MET A 1 7.70 -6.30 21.43
N THR A 2 7.36 -6.85 20.29
CA THR A 2 8.27 -6.93 19.13
C THR A 2 8.52 -5.52 18.61
N GLU A 3 9.76 -5.18 18.27
CA GLU A 3 10.10 -3.88 17.68
C GLU A 3 9.40 -3.71 16.33
N PRO A 4 8.73 -2.57 16.07
CA PRO A 4 8.01 -2.37 14.81
C PRO A 4 8.98 -2.28 13.63
N VAL A 5 8.59 -2.82 12.47
CA VAL A 5 9.36 -2.66 11.23
C VAL A 5 9.22 -1.27 10.65
N LEU A 6 8.06 -0.64 10.83
CA LEU A 6 7.80 0.75 10.44
C LEU A 6 7.16 1.48 11.62
N ALA A 7 7.64 2.68 11.92
CA ALA A 7 7.00 3.56 12.90
C ALA A 7 7.00 5.00 12.42
N LEU A 8 5.85 5.63 12.56
CA LEU A 8 5.61 7.06 12.37
C LEU A 8 5.34 7.64 13.74
N ARG A 9 5.95 8.77 14.09
CA ARG A 9 5.80 9.41 15.39
C ARG A 9 5.62 10.92 15.22
N GLY A 10 4.49 11.44 15.63
CA GLY A 10 4.16 12.86 15.61
C GLY A 10 4.19 13.47 14.21
N ILE A 11 3.84 12.68 13.18
CA ILE A 11 3.93 13.11 11.79
C ILE A 11 2.89 14.19 11.52
N SER A 12 3.38 15.36 11.07
CA SER A 12 2.51 16.43 10.62
C SER A 12 2.89 16.92 9.22
N LYS A 13 1.88 17.30 8.42
CA LYS A 13 2.03 17.81 7.06
C LYS A 13 0.93 18.76 6.68
N ARG A 14 1.31 19.89 6.07
CA ARG A 14 0.39 20.90 5.54
C ARG A 14 0.75 21.25 4.09
N PHE A 15 -0.24 21.67 3.34
CA PHE A 15 -0.09 22.28 2.04
C PHE A 15 -0.83 23.61 2.07
N GLY A 16 -0.09 24.72 2.25
CA GLY A 16 -0.67 26.01 2.54
C GLY A 16 -1.51 25.94 3.83
N GLU A 17 -2.80 26.27 3.74
CA GLU A 17 -3.73 26.21 4.88
C GLU A 17 -4.33 24.82 5.13
N VAL A 18 -4.13 23.87 4.19
CA VAL A 18 -4.72 22.53 4.29
C VAL A 18 -3.84 21.62 5.14
N VAL A 19 -4.36 21.15 6.27
CA VAL A 19 -3.73 20.14 7.11
C VAL A 19 -4.08 18.76 6.57
N VAL A 20 -3.07 17.93 6.23
CA VAL A 20 -3.26 16.59 5.68
C VAL A 20 -2.74 15.49 6.60
N ALA A 21 -1.91 15.84 7.58
CA ALA A 21 -1.52 15.01 8.71
C ALA A 21 -1.26 15.92 9.90
N GLU A 22 -1.71 15.52 11.08
CA GLU A 22 -1.57 16.28 12.32
C GLU A 22 -1.29 15.33 13.47
N ASP A 23 -0.05 15.38 13.99
CA ASP A 23 0.43 14.57 15.11
C ASP A 23 0.09 13.07 14.99
N LEU A 24 0.37 12.50 13.81
CA LEU A 24 -0.04 11.15 13.46
C LEU A 24 1.02 10.16 13.93
N ASP A 25 0.59 9.19 14.75
CA ASP A 25 1.36 8.04 15.18
C ASP A 25 0.81 6.76 14.55
N LEU A 26 1.69 5.95 13.97
CA LEU A 26 1.36 4.63 13.42
C LEU A 26 2.55 3.70 13.55
N THR A 27 2.32 2.48 13.98
CA THR A 27 3.36 1.43 13.99
C THR A 27 2.88 0.22 13.23
N VAL A 28 3.81 -0.48 12.57
CA VAL A 28 3.54 -1.75 11.88
C VAL A 28 4.55 -2.78 12.39
N ALA A 29 4.05 -3.91 12.87
CA ALA A 29 4.89 -5.01 13.35
C ALA A 29 5.41 -5.88 12.18
N PRO A 30 6.47 -6.68 12.39
CA PRO A 30 6.91 -7.67 11.40
C PRO A 30 5.76 -8.61 11.00
N GLY A 31 5.52 -8.76 9.70
CA GLY A 31 4.47 -9.63 9.16
C GLY A 31 3.04 -9.17 9.45
N GLU A 32 2.85 -7.96 9.96
CA GLU A 32 1.52 -7.38 10.15
C GLU A 32 0.98 -6.82 8.85
N ALA A 33 -0.31 -7.08 8.58
CA ALA A 33 -1.07 -6.36 7.57
C ALA A 33 -2.05 -5.41 8.27
N ILE A 34 -1.89 -4.10 8.01
CA ILE A 34 -2.79 -3.05 8.49
C ILE A 34 -3.53 -2.41 7.30
N GLY A 35 -4.86 -2.29 7.43
CA GLY A 35 -5.68 -1.53 6.50
C GLY A 35 -5.78 -0.06 6.93
N ILE A 36 -5.85 0.85 5.96
CA ILE A 36 -6.12 2.26 6.21
C ILE A 36 -7.35 2.68 5.38
N VAL A 37 -8.38 3.11 6.08
CA VAL A 37 -9.61 3.65 5.49
C VAL A 37 -9.77 5.13 5.84
N GLY A 38 -10.71 5.79 5.20
CA GLY A 38 -11.04 7.19 5.48
C GLY A 38 -11.62 7.88 4.23
N PRO A 39 -12.30 9.01 4.38
CA PRO A 39 -12.91 9.73 3.28
C PRO A 39 -11.89 10.24 2.26
N ASN A 40 -12.39 10.67 1.09
CA ASN A 40 -11.56 11.34 0.10
C ASN A 40 -11.00 12.65 0.69
N GLY A 41 -9.72 12.91 0.45
CA GLY A 41 -9.05 14.07 1.02
C GLY A 41 -8.58 13.91 2.47
N ALA A 42 -8.78 12.77 3.12
CA ALA A 42 -8.33 12.51 4.50
C ALA A 42 -6.80 12.54 4.71
N GLY A 43 -6.01 12.50 3.63
CA GLY A 43 -4.54 12.48 3.71
C GLY A 43 -3.89 11.12 3.45
N LYS A 44 -4.66 10.08 3.10
CA LYS A 44 -4.16 8.70 2.91
C LYS A 44 -3.01 8.60 1.91
N SER A 45 -3.18 9.14 0.69
CA SER A 45 -2.14 9.11 -0.34
C SER A 45 -0.91 9.97 0.03
N THR A 46 -1.13 11.05 0.80
CA THR A 46 -0.03 11.86 1.34
C THR A 46 0.74 11.08 2.41
N LEU A 47 0.05 10.33 3.28
CA LEU A 47 0.67 9.45 4.25
C LEU A 47 1.57 8.42 3.54
N PHE A 48 1.08 7.77 2.49
CA PHE A 48 1.89 6.84 1.69
C PHE A 48 3.08 7.54 1.02
N SER A 49 2.89 8.72 0.47
CA SER A 49 3.98 9.49 -0.14
C SER A 49 5.03 9.90 0.90
N MET A 50 4.64 10.17 2.16
CA MET A 50 5.59 10.41 3.24
C MET A 50 6.33 9.14 3.66
N ILE A 51 5.66 7.99 3.77
CA ILE A 51 6.32 6.70 4.07
C ILE A 51 7.25 6.29 2.93
N ALA A 52 6.84 6.46 1.68
CA ALA A 52 7.65 6.13 0.50
C ALA A 52 8.82 7.10 0.25
N GLY A 53 8.85 8.28 0.91
CA GLY A 53 9.92 9.28 0.75
C GLY A 53 9.77 10.20 -0.46
N GLU A 54 8.58 10.24 -1.06
CA GLU A 54 8.23 11.18 -2.15
C GLU A 54 7.90 12.57 -1.58
N GLN A 55 7.36 12.61 -0.37
CA GLN A 55 7.06 13.82 0.40
C GLN A 55 7.77 13.76 1.75
N LYS A 56 8.25 14.92 2.22
CA LYS A 56 8.79 15.03 3.57
C LYS A 56 7.69 15.50 4.52
N PRO A 57 7.58 14.93 5.73
CA PRO A 57 6.77 15.51 6.79
C PRO A 57 7.33 16.89 7.16
N ASP A 58 6.48 17.76 7.69
CA ASP A 58 6.90 19.09 8.19
C ASP A 58 7.44 18.95 9.63
N SER A 59 6.94 17.96 10.39
CA SER A 59 7.47 17.56 11.69
C SER A 59 7.22 16.07 11.96
N GLY A 60 7.83 15.55 13.02
CA GLY A 60 7.79 14.15 13.39
C GLY A 60 8.91 13.33 12.73
N ALA A 61 8.89 12.02 12.95
CA ALA A 61 9.90 11.10 12.46
C ALA A 61 9.29 9.82 11.90
N ILE A 62 9.87 9.31 10.81
CA ILE A 62 9.57 8.01 10.22
C ILE A 62 10.79 7.12 10.43
N SER A 63 10.60 5.97 11.06
CA SER A 63 11.67 5.00 11.25
C SER A 63 11.31 3.65 10.66
N MET A 64 12.32 2.94 10.16
CA MET A 64 12.25 1.57 9.66
C MET A 64 13.31 0.74 10.38
N LEU A 65 12.89 -0.38 11.01
CA LEU A 65 13.76 -1.24 11.80
C LEU A 65 14.60 -0.43 12.81
N GLY A 66 13.96 0.52 13.52
CA GLY A 66 14.57 1.42 14.49
C GLY A 66 15.45 2.54 13.93
N ARG A 67 15.73 2.56 12.62
CA ARG A 67 16.52 3.60 11.96
C ARG A 67 15.64 4.73 11.46
N ASP A 68 15.97 5.98 11.77
CA ASP A 68 15.31 7.16 11.19
C ASP A 68 15.57 7.25 9.67
N ILE A 69 14.50 7.30 8.91
CA ILE A 69 14.50 7.42 7.44
C ILE A 69 13.82 8.70 6.96
N SER A 70 13.46 9.61 7.85
CA SER A 70 12.65 10.81 7.54
C SER A 70 13.26 11.65 6.41
N SER A 71 14.60 11.74 6.36
CA SER A 71 15.34 12.51 5.35
C SER A 71 15.67 11.75 4.08
N LEU A 72 15.50 10.41 4.04
CA LEU A 72 15.87 9.60 2.90
C LEU A 72 14.87 9.81 1.73
N PRO A 73 15.37 9.99 0.49
CA PRO A 73 14.52 10.05 -0.70
C PRO A 73 13.95 8.66 -1.05
N ALA A 74 12.91 8.63 -1.89
CA ALA A 74 12.18 7.42 -2.24
C ALA A 74 13.07 6.27 -2.77
N GLN A 75 14.05 6.59 -3.63
CA GLN A 75 14.97 5.60 -4.18
C GLN A 75 15.78 4.87 -3.10
N ASP A 76 16.19 5.57 -2.04
CA ASP A 76 16.97 4.97 -0.96
C ASP A 76 16.05 4.19 -0.01
N ARG A 77 14.79 4.64 0.18
CA ARG A 77 13.79 3.87 0.94
C ARG A 77 13.40 2.58 0.23
N THR A 78 13.32 2.57 -1.08
CA THR A 78 13.12 1.32 -1.85
C THR A 78 14.28 0.35 -1.61
N ARG A 79 15.54 0.82 -1.64
CA ARG A 79 16.72 -0.01 -1.41
C ARG A 79 16.83 -0.58 0.00
N ILE A 80 16.27 0.09 0.99
CA ILE A 80 16.22 -0.41 2.38
C ILE A 80 14.97 -1.23 2.67
N GLY A 81 14.11 -1.48 1.67
CA GLY A 81 13.00 -2.43 1.75
C GLY A 81 11.60 -1.81 1.90
N ILE A 82 11.35 -0.58 1.43
CA ILE A 82 10.00 -0.04 1.27
C ILE A 82 9.56 -0.22 -0.18
N GLY A 83 8.68 -1.20 -0.42
CA GLY A 83 7.97 -1.38 -1.69
C GLY A 83 6.69 -0.55 -1.75
N ARG A 84 6.30 -0.09 -2.93
CA ARG A 84 5.03 0.63 -3.14
C ARG A 84 4.38 0.23 -4.45
N THR A 85 3.04 0.09 -4.43
CA THR A 85 2.19 0.07 -5.62
C THR A 85 1.54 1.43 -5.82
N PHE A 86 1.03 1.67 -7.04
CA PHE A 86 0.27 2.87 -7.35
C PHE A 86 -1.18 2.50 -7.68
N GLN A 87 -2.11 3.35 -7.29
CA GLN A 87 -3.55 3.21 -7.58
C GLN A 87 -3.80 2.95 -9.08
N ILE A 88 -3.20 3.77 -9.94
CA ILE A 88 -3.19 3.54 -11.39
C ILE A 88 -1.87 2.86 -11.73
N PRO A 89 -1.89 1.59 -12.19
CA PRO A 89 -0.68 0.88 -12.58
C PRO A 89 0.12 1.66 -13.64
N ARG A 90 1.43 1.78 -13.42
CA ARG A 90 2.35 2.51 -14.30
C ARG A 90 3.48 1.59 -14.78
N PRO A 91 3.19 0.53 -15.53
CA PRO A 91 4.24 -0.33 -16.07
C PRO A 91 5.06 0.42 -17.13
N PHE A 92 6.27 -0.05 -17.37
CA PHE A 92 7.03 0.32 -18.56
C PHE A 92 6.38 -0.40 -19.76
N GLU A 93 5.43 0.24 -20.42
CA GLU A 93 4.52 -0.37 -21.40
C GLU A 93 5.25 -0.99 -22.60
N GLY A 94 6.38 -0.42 -23.03
CA GLY A 94 7.22 -0.91 -24.11
C GLY A 94 8.15 -2.07 -23.73
N MET A 95 8.18 -2.45 -22.45
CA MET A 95 8.95 -3.57 -21.93
C MET A 95 8.04 -4.77 -21.70
N SER A 96 8.62 -5.98 -21.70
CA SER A 96 7.90 -7.19 -21.30
C SER A 96 7.58 -7.16 -19.80
N VAL A 97 6.66 -8.03 -19.36
CA VAL A 97 6.39 -8.26 -17.94
C VAL A 97 7.67 -8.61 -17.19
N PHE A 98 8.44 -9.55 -17.74
CA PHE A 98 9.72 -9.97 -17.17
C PHE A 98 10.72 -8.80 -17.02
N GLU A 99 10.89 -7.98 -18.06
CA GLU A 99 11.79 -6.83 -18.00
C GLU A 99 11.34 -5.79 -16.97
N ASN A 100 10.02 -5.57 -16.81
CA ASN A 100 9.48 -4.75 -15.75
C ASN A 100 9.92 -5.25 -14.37
N LEU A 101 9.82 -6.56 -14.11
CA LEU A 101 10.21 -7.16 -12.84
C LEU A 101 11.73 -7.11 -12.64
N LEU A 102 12.49 -7.34 -13.71
CA LEU A 102 13.95 -7.29 -13.69
C LEU A 102 14.49 -5.91 -13.29
N VAL A 103 13.84 -4.82 -13.73
CA VAL A 103 14.19 -3.45 -13.30
C VAL A 103 14.10 -3.33 -11.79
N PHE A 104 13.04 -3.85 -11.16
CA PHE A 104 12.85 -3.75 -9.70
C PHE A 104 13.76 -4.71 -8.92
N ALA A 105 14.03 -5.89 -9.44
CA ALA A 105 15.00 -6.82 -8.88
C ALA A 105 16.43 -6.23 -8.90
N THR A 106 16.80 -5.50 -9.96
CA THR A 106 18.13 -4.89 -10.06
C THR A 106 18.26 -3.58 -9.31
N SER A 107 17.34 -2.65 -9.52
CA SER A 107 17.44 -1.28 -8.97
C SER A 107 16.91 -1.18 -7.54
N GLY A 108 15.90 -1.98 -7.19
CA GLY A 108 15.29 -2.03 -5.86
C GLY A 108 16.05 -2.98 -4.93
N ALA A 109 16.08 -4.27 -5.25
CA ALA A 109 16.76 -5.28 -4.44
C ALA A 109 18.30 -5.31 -4.60
N GLY A 110 18.86 -4.56 -5.56
CA GLY A 110 20.29 -4.54 -5.81
C GLY A 110 20.86 -5.84 -6.36
N LEU A 111 20.02 -6.72 -6.91
CA LEU A 111 20.44 -8.00 -7.46
C LEU A 111 21.07 -7.84 -8.86
N HIS A 112 21.99 -8.75 -9.22
CA HIS A 112 22.64 -8.73 -10.51
C HIS A 112 22.73 -10.13 -11.15
N GLY A 113 22.86 -10.19 -12.48
CA GLY A 113 23.04 -11.43 -13.22
C GLY A 113 21.95 -12.45 -12.93
N HIS A 114 22.33 -13.69 -12.70
CA HIS A 114 21.39 -14.81 -12.51
C HIS A 114 20.40 -14.56 -11.34
N ALA A 115 20.85 -14.00 -10.22
CA ALA A 115 19.97 -13.75 -9.07
C ALA A 115 18.82 -12.77 -9.42
N ALA A 116 19.09 -11.72 -10.20
CA ALA A 116 18.05 -10.79 -10.65
C ALA A 116 17.06 -11.46 -11.61
N TYR A 117 17.56 -12.29 -12.53
CA TYR A 117 16.72 -13.05 -13.46
C TYR A 117 15.81 -14.05 -12.73
N THR A 118 16.37 -14.79 -11.78
CA THR A 118 15.61 -15.76 -10.95
C THR A 118 14.53 -15.03 -10.16
N ARG A 119 14.86 -13.92 -9.47
CA ARG A 119 13.90 -13.11 -8.73
C ARG A 119 12.77 -12.60 -9.61
N ALA A 120 13.07 -12.09 -10.80
CA ALA A 120 12.07 -11.59 -11.74
C ALA A 120 11.11 -12.72 -12.20
N ALA A 121 11.65 -13.88 -12.58
CA ALA A 121 10.85 -15.02 -13.01
C ALA A 121 9.98 -15.57 -11.88
N GLU A 122 10.56 -15.87 -10.72
CA GLU A 122 9.84 -16.40 -9.55
C GLU A 122 8.75 -15.43 -9.06
N THR A 123 9.02 -14.11 -9.07
CA THR A 123 8.01 -13.12 -8.70
C THR A 123 6.86 -13.10 -9.69
N GLY A 124 7.14 -13.20 -11.00
CA GLY A 124 6.11 -13.26 -12.03
C GLY A 124 5.23 -14.51 -11.90
N GLU A 125 5.82 -15.68 -11.68
CA GLU A 125 5.09 -16.92 -11.41
C GLU A 125 4.21 -16.80 -10.16
N ARG A 126 4.78 -16.29 -9.07
CA ARG A 126 4.11 -16.12 -7.78
C ARG A 126 2.84 -15.27 -7.86
N VAL A 127 2.82 -14.23 -8.69
CA VAL A 127 1.64 -13.37 -8.87
C VAL A 127 0.71 -13.85 -9.98
N GLY A 128 0.96 -15.03 -10.57
CA GLY A 128 0.15 -15.61 -11.64
C GLY A 128 0.33 -14.91 -12.99
N LEU A 129 1.54 -14.43 -13.29
CA LEU A 129 1.92 -13.83 -14.58
C LEU A 129 2.91 -14.70 -15.38
N GLY A 130 3.16 -15.96 -14.95
CA GLY A 130 4.12 -16.86 -15.57
C GLY A 130 3.93 -17.02 -17.08
N ASP A 131 2.70 -17.29 -17.51
CA ASP A 131 2.36 -17.50 -18.93
C ASP A 131 2.53 -16.24 -19.81
N VAL A 132 2.58 -15.05 -19.19
CA VAL A 132 2.67 -13.77 -19.91
C VAL A 132 3.97 -13.01 -19.63
N LEU A 133 4.98 -13.64 -19.06
CA LEU A 133 6.28 -13.01 -18.75
C LEU A 133 6.91 -12.31 -19.97
N ASN A 134 6.76 -12.88 -21.16
CA ASN A 134 7.31 -12.33 -22.40
C ASN A 134 6.35 -11.37 -23.13
N ALA A 135 5.10 -11.19 -22.64
CA ALA A 135 4.17 -10.25 -23.22
C ALA A 135 4.57 -8.81 -22.89
N GLN A 136 4.28 -7.87 -23.79
CA GLN A 136 4.46 -6.45 -23.50
C GLN A 136 3.50 -6.00 -22.40
N ALA A 137 3.99 -5.29 -21.41
CA ALA A 137 3.19 -4.84 -20.28
C ALA A 137 2.03 -3.91 -20.70
N GLY A 138 2.20 -3.15 -21.80
CA GLY A 138 1.16 -2.32 -22.37
C GLY A 138 -0.04 -3.09 -22.93
N SER A 139 0.10 -4.39 -23.27
CA SER A 139 -0.99 -5.23 -23.79
C SER A 139 -1.82 -5.93 -22.73
N LEU A 140 -1.43 -5.83 -21.44
CA LEU A 140 -2.10 -6.53 -20.35
C LEU A 140 -3.49 -5.94 -20.05
N GLY A 141 -4.45 -6.81 -19.71
CA GLY A 141 -5.74 -6.42 -19.11
C GLY A 141 -5.58 -5.88 -17.69
N LEU A 142 -6.64 -5.33 -17.13
CA LEU A 142 -6.60 -4.62 -15.84
C LEU A 142 -6.05 -5.47 -14.69
N LEU A 143 -6.59 -6.68 -14.48
CA LEU A 143 -6.13 -7.57 -13.41
C LEU A 143 -4.64 -7.90 -13.55
N ALA A 144 -4.19 -8.24 -14.76
CA ALA A 144 -2.77 -8.54 -14.99
C ALA A 144 -1.87 -7.31 -14.78
N ARG A 145 -2.33 -6.10 -15.10
CA ARG A 145 -1.62 -4.86 -14.77
C ARG A 145 -1.54 -4.62 -13.26
N LYS A 146 -2.62 -4.88 -12.50
CA LYS A 146 -2.64 -4.78 -11.04
C LYS A 146 -1.70 -5.81 -10.40
N ARG A 147 -1.70 -7.05 -10.91
CA ARG A 147 -0.75 -8.09 -10.49
C ARG A 147 0.70 -7.71 -10.82
N LEU A 148 0.95 -7.11 -11.99
CA LEU A 148 2.29 -6.62 -12.35
C LEU A 148 2.74 -5.49 -11.42
N GLU A 149 1.87 -4.57 -11.05
CA GLU A 149 2.18 -3.49 -10.10
C GLU A 149 2.57 -4.06 -8.72
N LEU A 150 1.80 -5.03 -8.21
CA LEU A 150 2.15 -5.77 -6.99
C LEU A 150 3.49 -6.49 -7.14
N ALA A 151 3.70 -7.21 -8.25
CA ALA A 151 4.92 -7.95 -8.52
C ALA A 151 6.16 -7.04 -8.56
N ARG A 152 6.06 -5.86 -9.13
CA ARG A 152 7.16 -4.86 -9.14
C ARG A 152 7.56 -4.48 -7.71
N GLY A 153 6.57 -4.22 -6.84
CA GLY A 153 6.83 -4.01 -5.41
C GLY A 153 7.54 -5.20 -4.76
N LEU A 154 7.08 -6.43 -5.02
CA LEU A 154 7.67 -7.66 -4.47
C LEU A 154 9.08 -7.95 -5.02
N ALA A 155 9.33 -7.68 -6.30
CA ALA A 155 10.63 -7.90 -6.93
C ALA A 155 11.74 -7.06 -6.30
N SER A 156 11.40 -5.92 -5.67
CA SER A 156 12.35 -5.08 -4.93
C SER A 156 12.77 -5.64 -3.57
N ASP A 157 12.31 -6.84 -3.19
CA ASP A 157 12.58 -7.51 -1.91
C ASP A 157 12.19 -6.67 -0.69
N PRO A 158 10.92 -6.25 -0.58
CA PRO A 158 10.53 -5.32 0.46
C PRO A 158 10.40 -6.00 1.83
N THR A 159 10.70 -5.25 2.90
CA THR A 159 10.33 -5.56 4.29
C THR A 159 8.93 -5.02 4.62
N VAL A 160 8.57 -3.89 4.00
CA VAL A 160 7.26 -3.24 4.10
C VAL A 160 6.74 -2.96 2.70
N LEU A 161 5.52 -3.38 2.41
CA LEU A 161 4.84 -3.12 1.14
C LEU A 161 3.64 -2.19 1.35
N LEU A 162 3.63 -1.09 0.61
CA LEU A 162 2.53 -0.12 0.60
C LEU A 162 1.62 -0.43 -0.59
N LEU A 163 0.36 -0.80 -0.33
CA LEU A 163 -0.64 -1.10 -1.34
C LEU A 163 -1.66 0.05 -1.45
N ASP A 164 -1.71 0.72 -2.59
CA ASP A 164 -2.53 1.90 -2.82
C ASP A 164 -3.69 1.56 -3.77
N GLU A 165 -4.89 1.31 -3.20
CA GLU A 165 -6.16 1.04 -3.91
C GLU A 165 -6.02 0.00 -5.05
N VAL A 166 -5.38 -1.13 -4.72
CA VAL A 166 -5.07 -2.16 -5.72
C VAL A 166 -6.30 -2.96 -6.18
N ALA A 167 -7.37 -3.01 -5.38
CA ALA A 167 -8.62 -3.71 -5.72
C ALA A 167 -9.57 -2.87 -6.61
N GLY A 168 -9.32 -1.57 -6.75
CA GLY A 168 -10.20 -0.68 -7.51
C GLY A 168 -10.37 -1.08 -8.98
N GLY A 169 -11.63 -1.15 -9.45
CA GLY A 169 -12.00 -1.48 -10.83
C GLY A 169 -11.98 -2.97 -11.18
N LEU A 170 -11.70 -3.84 -10.21
CA LEU A 170 -11.77 -5.30 -10.37
C LEU A 170 -13.18 -5.82 -10.07
N THR A 171 -13.54 -6.95 -10.66
CA THR A 171 -14.75 -7.71 -10.30
C THR A 171 -14.57 -8.41 -8.96
N GLU A 172 -15.67 -8.79 -8.28
CA GLU A 172 -15.59 -9.49 -6.99
C GLU A 172 -14.70 -10.76 -7.01
N PRO A 173 -14.77 -11.65 -8.02
CA PRO A 173 -13.86 -12.79 -8.10
C PRO A 173 -12.38 -12.37 -8.23
N GLU A 174 -12.09 -11.34 -9.04
CA GLU A 174 -10.73 -10.82 -9.21
C GLU A 174 -10.20 -10.18 -7.94
N VAL A 175 -11.07 -9.51 -7.15
CA VAL A 175 -10.72 -9.00 -5.82
C VAL A 175 -10.38 -10.14 -4.87
N ALA A 176 -11.18 -11.23 -4.86
CA ALA A 176 -10.92 -12.39 -4.03
C ALA A 176 -9.56 -13.02 -4.34
N ASP A 177 -9.24 -13.23 -5.63
CA ASP A 177 -7.94 -13.74 -6.09
C ASP A 177 -6.77 -12.84 -5.64
N LEU A 178 -6.95 -11.51 -5.75
CA LEU A 178 -5.92 -10.54 -5.35
C LEU A 178 -5.72 -10.54 -3.82
N VAL A 179 -6.81 -10.61 -3.04
CA VAL A 179 -6.77 -10.72 -1.57
C VAL A 179 -6.03 -11.98 -1.14
N GLU A 180 -6.30 -13.13 -1.77
CA GLU A 180 -5.61 -14.39 -1.47
C GLU A 180 -4.11 -14.29 -1.76
N LEU A 181 -3.73 -13.68 -2.88
CA LEU A 181 -2.34 -13.41 -3.20
C LEU A 181 -1.65 -12.53 -2.14
N ILE A 182 -2.29 -11.43 -1.73
CA ILE A 182 -1.77 -10.51 -0.71
C ILE A 182 -1.64 -11.22 0.65
N ARG A 183 -2.61 -12.05 1.03
CA ARG A 183 -2.54 -12.89 2.25
C ARG A 183 -1.38 -13.88 2.19
N GLY A 184 -1.16 -14.51 1.02
CA GLY A 184 -0.03 -15.42 0.82
C GLY A 184 1.31 -14.73 1.10
N VAL A 185 1.55 -13.56 0.53
CA VAL A 185 2.81 -12.81 0.75
C VAL A 185 2.94 -12.30 2.19
N GLN A 186 1.83 -11.94 2.84
CA GLN A 186 1.82 -11.54 4.25
C GLN A 186 2.19 -12.71 5.17
N GLN A 187 1.68 -13.91 4.91
CA GLN A 187 2.00 -15.11 5.71
C GLN A 187 3.48 -15.51 5.63
N GLU A 188 4.19 -15.10 4.60
CA GLU A 188 5.64 -15.27 4.47
C GLU A 188 6.44 -14.25 5.30
N GLY A 189 5.76 -13.38 6.05
CA GLY A 189 6.39 -12.41 6.97
C GLY A 189 6.52 -11.01 6.43
N LEU A 190 5.96 -10.71 5.24
CA LEU A 190 5.95 -9.35 4.69
C LEU A 190 4.98 -8.47 5.48
N ALA A 191 5.46 -7.31 5.95
CA ALA A 191 4.59 -6.30 6.55
C ALA A 191 3.88 -5.50 5.44
N ILE A 192 2.59 -5.26 5.61
CA ILE A 192 1.75 -4.61 4.59
C ILE A 192 0.99 -3.43 5.20
N VAL A 193 1.04 -2.28 4.54
CA VAL A 193 0.12 -1.16 4.79
C VAL A 193 -0.75 -1.01 3.55
N TRP A 194 -2.06 -1.15 3.71
CA TRP A 194 -2.98 -1.20 2.58
C TRP A 194 -4.07 -0.14 2.67
N ILE A 195 -4.05 0.83 1.77
CA ILE A 195 -5.13 1.80 1.58
C ILE A 195 -6.14 1.20 0.60
N GLU A 196 -7.41 1.16 0.97
CA GLU A 196 -8.49 0.67 0.12
C GLU A 196 -9.82 1.38 0.41
N HIS A 197 -10.67 1.45 -0.62
CA HIS A 197 -12.07 1.84 -0.52
C HIS A 197 -13.01 0.64 -0.52
N VAL A 198 -12.54 -0.50 -1.02
CA VAL A 198 -13.27 -1.77 -1.05
C VAL A 198 -13.11 -2.44 0.32
N VAL A 199 -13.96 -2.04 1.27
CA VAL A 199 -13.85 -2.42 2.69
C VAL A 199 -13.83 -3.94 2.89
N HIS A 200 -14.62 -4.71 2.13
CA HIS A 200 -14.63 -6.17 2.26
C HIS A 200 -13.30 -6.83 1.84
N ALA A 201 -12.53 -6.22 0.93
CA ALA A 201 -11.18 -6.69 0.61
C ALA A 201 -10.24 -6.55 1.82
N LEU A 202 -10.31 -5.40 2.52
CA LEU A 202 -9.52 -5.19 3.73
C LEU A 202 -9.90 -6.16 4.85
N THR A 203 -11.19 -6.27 5.19
CA THR A 203 -11.65 -7.12 6.31
C THR A 203 -11.30 -8.59 6.12
N GLN A 204 -11.12 -9.05 4.89
CA GLN A 204 -10.64 -10.40 4.61
C GLN A 204 -9.13 -10.57 4.75
N ALA A 205 -8.34 -9.50 4.55
CA ALA A 205 -6.89 -9.57 4.45
C ALA A 205 -6.16 -9.09 5.71
N VAL A 206 -6.72 -8.10 6.43
CA VAL A 206 -6.02 -7.47 7.56
C VAL A 206 -6.64 -7.84 8.90
N ARG A 207 -5.82 -7.81 9.95
CA ARG A 207 -6.27 -8.01 11.34
C ARG A 207 -6.33 -6.71 12.13
N ARG A 208 -5.90 -5.62 11.54
CA ARG A 208 -5.93 -4.29 12.13
C ARG A 208 -6.31 -3.28 11.06
N LEU A 209 -7.21 -2.39 11.42
CA LEU A 209 -7.71 -1.32 10.57
C LEU A 209 -7.52 0.01 11.29
N ALA A 210 -7.04 1.01 10.56
CA ALA A 210 -6.96 2.38 11.05
C ALA A 210 -7.84 3.28 10.18
N CYS A 211 -8.58 4.18 10.81
CA CYS A 211 -9.38 5.19 10.10
C CYS A 211 -8.70 6.55 10.18
N LEU A 212 -8.36 7.09 9.01
CA LEU A 212 -7.77 8.42 8.87
C LEU A 212 -8.84 9.44 8.46
N ALA A 213 -9.02 10.50 9.24
CA ALA A 213 -9.94 11.58 8.93
C ALA A 213 -9.39 12.92 9.44
N GLY A 214 -9.54 13.99 8.65
CA GLY A 214 -9.05 15.31 9.01
C GLY A 214 -7.55 15.35 9.34
N GLY A 215 -6.75 14.48 8.73
CA GLY A 215 -5.32 14.38 9.00
C GLY A 215 -4.95 13.62 10.28
N ARG A 216 -5.89 13.03 11.01
CA ARG A 216 -5.66 12.29 12.25
C ARG A 216 -6.17 10.86 12.17
N LEU A 217 -5.55 9.93 12.90
CA LEU A 217 -6.13 8.61 13.13
C LEU A 217 -7.23 8.76 14.18
N ILE A 218 -8.48 8.52 13.77
CA ILE A 218 -9.66 8.62 14.65
C ILE A 218 -10.06 7.28 15.28
N ALA A 219 -9.62 6.16 14.67
CA ALA A 219 -9.79 4.82 15.19
C ALA A 219 -8.64 3.93 14.71
N ASP A 220 -8.26 2.93 15.52
CA ASP A 220 -7.22 1.96 15.22
C ASP A 220 -7.45 0.70 16.07
N GLY A 221 -7.71 -0.45 15.43
CA GLY A 221 -8.04 -1.68 16.14
C GLY A 221 -8.53 -2.81 15.24
N ASP A 222 -9.35 -3.71 15.81
CA ASP A 222 -10.01 -4.76 15.04
C ASP A 222 -10.85 -4.16 13.91
N PRO A 223 -10.79 -4.72 12.68
CA PRO A 223 -11.50 -4.16 11.53
C PRO A 223 -13.00 -3.98 11.75
N PHE A 224 -13.65 -4.94 12.41
CA PHE A 224 -15.10 -4.88 12.63
C PHE A 224 -15.45 -3.85 13.72
N GLU A 225 -14.65 -3.74 14.79
CA GLU A 225 -14.82 -2.73 15.83
C GLU A 225 -14.62 -1.32 15.26
N VAL A 226 -13.59 -1.10 14.45
CA VAL A 226 -13.33 0.19 13.80
C VAL A 226 -14.46 0.58 12.84
N LEU A 227 -14.97 -0.36 12.04
CA LEU A 227 -16.07 -0.10 11.10
C LEU A 227 -17.42 0.11 11.80
N ASP A 228 -17.59 -0.39 13.04
CA ASP A 228 -18.79 -0.22 13.83
C ASP A 228 -18.75 1.04 14.71
N ASP A 229 -17.57 1.67 14.84
CA ASP A 229 -17.40 2.90 15.63
C ASP A 229 -18.30 4.03 15.10
N PRO A 230 -19.11 4.68 15.97
CA PRO A 230 -20.03 5.73 15.55
C PRO A 230 -19.33 6.92 14.86
N VAL A 231 -18.14 7.30 15.30
CA VAL A 231 -17.36 8.42 14.71
C VAL A 231 -16.87 8.03 13.33
N VAL A 232 -16.40 6.79 13.14
CA VAL A 232 -15.97 6.27 11.84
C VAL A 232 -17.16 6.20 10.88
N ARG A 233 -18.32 5.71 11.36
CA ARG A 233 -19.55 5.67 10.55
C ARG A 233 -20.00 7.07 10.14
N GLU A 234 -20.00 8.04 11.03
CA GLU A 234 -20.38 9.42 10.72
C GLU A 234 -19.46 10.02 9.66
N VAL A 235 -18.15 9.88 9.80
CA VAL A 235 -17.14 10.49 8.91
C VAL A 235 -17.02 9.74 7.59
N TYR A 236 -17.16 8.42 7.58
CA TYR A 236 -16.96 7.58 6.40
C TYR A 236 -18.27 7.32 5.63
N LEU A 237 -19.37 7.14 6.31
CA LEU A 237 -20.70 6.86 5.76
C LEU A 237 -21.63 8.09 5.73
N GLY A 238 -21.43 9.05 6.64
CA GLY A 238 -22.28 10.24 6.75
C GLY A 238 -22.27 11.17 5.55
N THR A 239 -21.32 11.02 4.65
CA THR A 239 -21.34 11.68 3.33
C THR A 239 -22.26 10.99 2.32
N THR A 240 -22.84 9.83 2.65
CA THR A 240 -23.73 9.05 1.76
C THR A 240 -25.21 9.10 2.15
N LEU A 241 -25.56 9.62 3.34
CA LEU A 241 -26.97 9.59 3.82
C LEU A 241 -27.72 10.91 3.73
N THR A 242 -27.17 11.97 3.12
CA THR A 242 -27.86 13.28 3.01
C THR A 242 -28.44 13.59 1.63
N THR A 243 -28.79 12.58 0.80
CA THR A 243 -29.32 12.86 -0.55
C THR A 243 -30.61 12.14 -0.93
N GLU A 244 -31.42 11.62 0.02
CA GLU A 244 -32.72 11.03 -0.36
C GLU A 244 -33.94 11.37 0.53
N GLU A 245 -33.91 12.39 1.37
CA GLU A 245 -35.12 12.80 2.11
C GLU A 245 -35.32 14.32 2.13
N ASP A 246 -35.41 14.99 0.96
CA ASP A 246 -36.07 16.30 0.86
C ASP A 246 -36.56 16.56 -0.58
N THR A 247 -37.47 15.73 -1.06
CA THR A 247 -38.42 16.09 -2.12
C THR A 247 -39.70 15.25 -1.97
N ALA A 248 -40.57 15.69 -1.08
CA ALA A 248 -42.00 15.37 -1.12
C ALA A 248 -42.80 16.66 -0.98
#